data_d1ff9c7604bcd120c4985a222ef92aa7
#
_entry.id   d1ff9c7604bcd120c4985a222ef92aa7
#
_cell.length_a   1.000
_cell.length_b   1.000
_cell.length_c   1.000
_cell.angle_alpha   90.00
_cell.angle_beta   90.00
_cell.angle_gamma   90.00
#
_symmetry.space_group_name_H-M   'P 1'
#
loop_
_entity.id
_entity.type
_entity.pdbx_description
1 polymer ?
#
loop_
_entity_poly.entity_id
_entity_poly.type
_entity_poly.pdbx_seq_one_letter_code
_entity_poly.pdbx_strand_id
1 'polypeptide(L)'
;MSDLYLTLKNGMKMPRLGMGTWMLGEHLSIYQQEKKALQAGLDAGFTLIDTAEMYGNGLSEKLIGDTIQGYSREKLFLVSKVYPHNAGRPQIYDSIDQTLHNLKTDYLDMYLLHWRGSIPLEETVDAMEELVKKGKIRSWGVSNLDTSDMKGLFSVPNGDHCQVDQVLYHLGSRGIEYDLMPWLEEHQTPIMAYCPLAQAGSLQRSLLKNK
;
A
#
# COMPACT_ATOMS: atom_id res chain seq x y z
N MET A 1 -21.35 -1.40 -13.19
CA MET A 1 -20.25 -0.55 -12.70
C MET A 1 -19.98 -0.70 -11.18
N SER A 2 -20.62 -1.66 -10.49
CA SER A 2 -20.44 -1.91 -9.03
C SER A 2 -19.14 -2.63 -8.67
N ASP A 3 -18.35 -3.05 -9.63
CA ASP A 3 -17.24 -4.00 -9.44
C ASP A 3 -15.84 -3.37 -9.42
N LEU A 4 -15.74 -2.04 -9.53
CA LEU A 4 -14.44 -1.34 -9.54
C LEU A 4 -13.90 -1.02 -8.15
N TYR A 5 -14.73 -1.16 -7.12
CA TYR A 5 -14.39 -0.83 -5.73
C TYR A 5 -14.67 -2.00 -4.80
N LEU A 6 -13.82 -2.13 -3.81
CA LEU A 6 -14.02 -3.00 -2.65
C LEU A 6 -14.43 -2.14 -1.46
N THR A 7 -15.40 -2.58 -0.67
CA THR A 7 -15.74 -1.94 0.60
C THR A 7 -14.94 -2.61 1.72
N LEU A 8 -14.11 -1.83 2.41
CA LEU A 8 -13.32 -2.27 3.56
C LEU A 8 -14.18 -2.39 4.82
N LYS A 9 -13.66 -3.05 5.87
CA LYS A 9 -14.37 -3.24 7.16
C LYS A 9 -14.88 -1.93 7.78
N ASN A 10 -14.11 -0.85 7.65
CA ASN A 10 -14.48 0.47 8.13
C ASN A 10 -15.47 1.23 7.21
N GLY A 11 -15.97 0.59 6.16
CA GLY A 11 -16.92 1.17 5.19
C GLY A 11 -16.26 1.99 4.07
N MET A 12 -14.95 2.19 4.10
CA MET A 12 -14.24 2.94 3.07
C MET A 12 -14.19 2.15 1.75
N LYS A 13 -14.36 2.84 0.62
CA LYS A 13 -14.27 2.24 -0.71
C LYS A 13 -12.86 2.36 -1.26
N MET A 14 -12.22 1.23 -1.50
CA MET A 14 -10.89 1.13 -2.09
C MET A 14 -11.01 0.69 -3.55
N PRO A 15 -10.35 1.36 -4.52
CA PRO A 15 -10.28 0.88 -5.90
C PRO A 15 -9.63 -0.52 -5.97
N ARG A 16 -10.19 -1.41 -6.79
CA ARG A 16 -9.64 -2.77 -6.96
C ARG A 16 -8.35 -2.83 -7.76
N LEU A 17 -8.09 -1.81 -8.58
CA LEU A 17 -6.90 -1.72 -9.40
C LEU A 17 -6.16 -0.42 -9.07
N GLY A 18 -4.85 -0.51 -8.99
CA GLY A 18 -3.98 0.61 -8.71
C GLY A 18 -2.65 0.55 -9.45
N MET A 19 -1.90 1.62 -9.34
CA MET A 19 -0.57 1.77 -9.90
C MET A 19 0.47 1.67 -8.80
N GLY A 20 1.40 0.70 -8.91
CA GLY A 20 2.57 0.60 -8.05
C GLY A 20 3.70 1.50 -8.57
N THR A 21 4.49 2.07 -7.67
CA THR A 21 5.53 3.05 -8.00
C THR A 21 6.94 2.61 -7.58
N TRP A 22 7.13 1.35 -7.27
CA TRP A 22 8.46 0.82 -6.95
C TRP A 22 9.44 1.06 -8.11
N MET A 23 10.63 1.59 -7.79
CA MET A 23 11.69 2.02 -8.73
C MET A 23 11.34 3.26 -9.57
N LEU A 24 10.23 3.94 -9.35
CA LEU A 24 9.93 5.21 -10.02
C LEU A 24 10.51 6.39 -9.23
N GLY A 25 10.87 7.47 -9.93
CA GLY A 25 11.42 8.71 -9.37
C GLY A 25 12.91 8.68 -9.09
N GLU A 26 13.58 7.54 -9.26
CA GLU A 26 14.99 7.35 -8.88
C GLU A 26 15.96 7.92 -9.93
N HIS A 27 15.53 8.11 -11.18
CA HIS A 27 16.38 8.55 -12.28
C HIS A 27 15.85 9.85 -12.90
N LEU A 28 16.60 10.95 -12.71
CA LEU A 28 16.24 12.26 -13.24
C LEU A 28 16.04 12.27 -14.77
N SER A 29 16.79 11.45 -15.51
CA SER A 29 16.72 11.38 -16.98
C SER A 29 15.36 10.91 -17.50
N ILE A 30 14.61 10.13 -16.75
CA ILE A 30 13.31 9.58 -17.12
C ILE A 30 12.15 10.10 -16.25
N TYR A 31 12.45 10.96 -15.28
CA TYR A 31 11.47 11.49 -14.32
C TYR A 31 10.21 12.05 -14.98
N GLN A 32 10.38 12.85 -16.05
CA GLN A 32 9.25 13.44 -16.78
C GLN A 32 8.44 12.39 -17.55
N GLN A 33 9.09 11.31 -18.00
CA GLN A 33 8.41 10.20 -18.66
C GLN A 33 7.58 9.40 -17.64
N GLU A 34 8.14 9.11 -16.47
CA GLU A 34 7.45 8.42 -15.39
C GLU A 34 6.26 9.23 -14.87
N LYS A 35 6.45 10.55 -14.70
CA LYS A 35 5.36 11.46 -14.33
C LYS A 35 4.21 11.40 -15.35
N LYS A 36 4.51 11.48 -16.65
CA LYS A 36 3.48 11.35 -17.71
C LYS A 36 2.79 9.99 -17.71
N ALA A 37 3.51 8.91 -17.41
CA ALA A 37 2.93 7.58 -17.31
C ALA A 37 1.92 7.49 -16.15
N LEU A 38 2.26 8.04 -14.98
CA LEU A 38 1.33 8.11 -13.84
C LEU A 38 0.11 8.99 -14.18
N GLN A 39 0.29 10.13 -14.83
CA GLN A 39 -0.81 10.99 -15.27
C GLN A 39 -1.74 10.25 -16.25
N ALA A 40 -1.19 9.54 -17.22
CA ALA A 40 -1.99 8.74 -18.16
C ALA A 40 -2.80 7.66 -17.44
N GLY A 41 -2.25 7.04 -16.39
CA GLY A 41 -2.98 6.10 -15.55
C GLY A 41 -4.14 6.76 -14.78
N LEU A 42 -3.89 7.92 -14.18
CA LEU A 42 -4.92 8.71 -13.50
C LEU A 42 -6.05 9.14 -14.45
N ASP A 43 -5.69 9.62 -15.63
CA ASP A 43 -6.64 10.03 -16.68
C ASP A 43 -7.47 8.83 -17.21
N ALA A 44 -6.90 7.62 -17.16
CA ALA A 44 -7.60 6.38 -17.46
C ALA A 44 -8.48 5.85 -16.29
N GLY A 45 -8.46 6.53 -15.13
CA GLY A 45 -9.30 6.20 -13.97
C GLY A 45 -8.63 5.30 -12.92
N PHE A 46 -7.32 5.01 -13.00
CA PHE A 46 -6.58 4.30 -11.96
C PHE A 46 -6.24 5.26 -10.82
N THR A 47 -7.14 5.43 -9.88
CA THR A 47 -7.02 6.44 -8.82
C THR A 47 -6.28 5.96 -7.57
N LEU A 48 -6.05 4.66 -7.41
CA LEU A 48 -5.20 4.12 -6.36
C LEU A 48 -3.73 4.19 -6.79
N ILE A 49 -2.89 4.80 -5.97
CA ILE A 49 -1.43 4.85 -6.15
C ILE A 49 -0.78 4.26 -4.90
N ASP A 50 0.04 3.21 -5.10
CA ASP A 50 0.79 2.52 -4.05
C ASP A 50 2.27 2.91 -4.12
N THR A 51 2.80 3.36 -2.99
CA THR A 51 4.20 3.72 -2.80
C THR A 51 4.73 3.25 -1.43
N ALA A 52 5.92 3.68 -1.05
CA ALA A 52 6.50 3.49 0.27
C ALA A 52 7.62 4.50 0.53
N GLU A 53 7.87 4.86 1.80
CA GLU A 53 9.00 5.73 2.17
C GLU A 53 10.35 5.15 1.72
N MET A 54 10.45 3.82 1.59
CA MET A 54 11.68 3.16 1.14
C MET A 54 11.93 3.30 -0.37
N TYR A 55 10.92 3.56 -1.20
CA TYR A 55 11.09 3.57 -2.65
C TYR A 55 11.92 4.78 -3.08
N GLY A 56 13.16 4.50 -3.52
CA GLY A 56 14.13 5.55 -3.83
C GLY A 56 14.39 6.50 -2.65
N ASN A 57 14.21 6.05 -1.39
CA ASN A 57 14.33 6.87 -0.19
C ASN A 57 13.44 8.14 -0.27
N GLY A 58 12.16 7.94 -0.59
CA GLY A 58 11.15 8.99 -0.72
C GLY A 58 11.09 9.67 -2.09
N LEU A 59 11.96 9.32 -3.05
CA LEU A 59 11.92 9.89 -4.39
C LEU A 59 10.65 9.50 -5.16
N SER A 60 10.17 8.28 -4.95
CA SER A 60 8.90 7.82 -5.52
C SER A 60 7.71 8.63 -4.99
N GLU A 61 7.67 8.89 -3.68
CA GLU A 61 6.63 9.75 -3.08
C GLU A 61 6.69 11.18 -3.63
N LYS A 62 7.89 11.75 -3.84
CA LYS A 62 8.06 13.08 -4.45
C LYS A 62 7.54 13.12 -5.88
N LEU A 63 7.84 12.10 -6.68
CA LEU A 63 7.31 11.97 -8.04
C LEU A 63 5.78 11.95 -8.05
N ILE A 64 5.17 11.18 -7.14
CA ILE A 64 3.71 11.16 -6.99
C ILE A 64 3.20 12.55 -6.57
N GLY A 65 3.82 13.17 -5.56
CA GLY A 65 3.46 14.51 -5.10
C GLY A 65 3.48 15.56 -6.22
N ASP A 66 4.48 15.50 -7.11
CA ASP A 66 4.55 16.36 -8.30
C ASP A 66 3.49 16.02 -9.36
N THR A 67 3.08 14.75 -9.42
CA THR A 67 2.13 14.26 -10.43
C THR A 67 0.71 14.66 -10.09
N ILE A 68 0.30 14.54 -8.81
CA ILE A 68 -1.09 14.65 -8.38
C ILE A 68 -1.57 16.11 -8.20
N GLN A 69 -0.71 17.11 -8.31
CA GLN A 69 -1.06 18.53 -8.09
C GLN A 69 -2.17 19.07 -9.00
N GLY A 70 -2.47 18.40 -10.11
CA GLY A 70 -3.57 18.76 -11.01
C GLY A 70 -4.87 17.99 -10.76
N TYR A 71 -4.92 17.11 -9.75
CA TYR A 71 -6.05 16.22 -9.51
C TYR A 71 -6.70 16.52 -8.16
N SER A 72 -8.03 16.35 -8.06
CA SER A 72 -8.76 16.44 -6.79
C SER A 72 -8.30 15.36 -5.83
N ARG A 73 -7.73 15.76 -4.68
CA ARG A 73 -7.17 14.84 -3.68
C ARG A 73 -8.17 13.79 -3.18
N GLU A 74 -9.41 14.18 -2.99
CA GLU A 74 -10.50 13.34 -2.51
C GLU A 74 -10.93 12.25 -3.51
N LYS A 75 -10.50 12.35 -4.78
CA LYS A 75 -10.73 11.32 -5.81
C LYS A 75 -9.60 10.30 -5.88
N LEU A 76 -8.49 10.56 -5.20
CA LEU A 76 -7.32 9.69 -5.16
C LEU A 76 -7.36 8.79 -3.93
N PHE A 77 -6.82 7.60 -4.06
CA PHE A 77 -6.58 6.67 -2.97
C PHE A 77 -5.07 6.44 -2.86
N LEU A 78 -4.42 7.14 -1.92
CA LEU A 78 -2.97 7.08 -1.74
C LEU A 78 -2.61 6.09 -0.64
N VAL A 79 -1.73 5.15 -0.99
CA VAL A 79 -1.18 4.14 -0.09
C VAL A 79 0.32 4.38 0.03
N SER A 80 0.84 4.49 1.25
CA SER A 80 2.27 4.43 1.52
C SER A 80 2.57 3.47 2.67
N LYS A 81 3.85 3.21 2.94
CA LYS A 81 4.27 2.19 3.89
C LYS A 81 5.40 2.72 4.76
N VAL A 82 5.33 2.42 6.06
CA VAL A 82 6.39 2.71 7.02
C VAL A 82 7.38 1.55 7.09
N TYR A 83 8.67 1.85 7.18
CA TYR A 83 9.68 0.85 7.51
C TYR A 83 9.41 0.21 8.88
N PRO A 84 9.65 -1.09 9.05
CA PRO A 84 9.44 -1.76 10.34
C PRO A 84 10.19 -1.12 11.50
N HIS A 85 11.41 -0.61 11.27
CA HIS A 85 12.19 0.05 12.31
C HIS A 85 11.70 1.46 12.66
N ASN A 86 10.85 2.06 11.82
CA ASN A 86 10.18 3.34 12.06
C ASN A 86 8.74 3.17 12.55
N ALA A 87 8.23 1.94 12.66
CA ALA A 87 6.81 1.67 12.95
C ALA A 87 6.44 1.82 14.44
N GLY A 88 7.36 2.29 15.27
CA GLY A 88 7.16 2.61 16.69
C GLY A 88 7.29 4.11 16.97
N ARG A 89 6.99 4.47 18.22
CA ARG A 89 7.11 5.85 18.70
C ARG A 89 8.55 6.17 19.10
N PRO A 90 9.06 7.40 18.82
CA PRO A 90 8.38 8.49 18.10
C PRO A 90 8.53 8.45 16.57
N GLN A 91 9.34 7.54 16.03
CA GLN A 91 9.79 7.54 14.62
C GLN A 91 8.66 7.52 13.60
N ILE A 92 7.55 6.84 13.89
CA ILE A 92 6.41 6.76 12.98
C ILE A 92 5.79 8.14 12.66
N TYR A 93 5.89 9.10 13.61
CA TYR A 93 5.37 10.45 13.40
C TYR A 93 6.24 11.23 12.43
N ASP A 94 7.57 11.09 12.54
CA ASP A 94 8.50 11.72 11.62
C ASP A 94 8.37 11.10 10.22
N SER A 95 8.22 9.78 10.14
CA SER A 95 8.01 9.05 8.87
C SER A 95 6.74 9.49 8.16
N ILE A 96 5.60 9.54 8.85
CA ILE A 96 4.35 9.98 8.20
C ILE A 96 4.41 11.45 7.78
N ASP A 97 5.02 12.33 8.58
CA ASP A 97 5.15 13.74 8.24
C ASP A 97 6.05 13.94 7.02
N GLN A 98 7.14 13.18 6.92
CA GLN A 98 7.99 13.18 5.73
C GLN A 98 7.27 12.62 4.49
N THR A 99 6.52 11.53 4.63
CA THR A 99 5.69 10.94 3.57
C THR A 99 4.66 11.95 3.05
N LEU A 100 3.90 12.60 3.94
CA LEU A 100 2.91 13.60 3.57
C LEU A 100 3.55 14.82 2.91
N HIS A 101 4.71 15.27 3.40
CA HIS A 101 5.51 16.34 2.77
C HIS A 101 5.92 15.96 1.34
N ASN A 102 6.47 14.76 1.15
CA ASN A 102 6.89 14.27 -0.17
C ASN A 102 5.71 14.19 -1.14
N LEU A 103 4.58 13.65 -0.69
CA LEU A 103 3.34 13.49 -1.45
C LEU A 103 2.56 14.80 -1.65
N LYS A 104 2.95 15.89 -0.95
CA LYS A 104 2.29 17.21 -0.99
C LYS A 104 0.79 17.11 -0.68
N THR A 105 0.45 16.37 0.38
CA THR A 105 -0.92 16.14 0.84
C THR A 105 -0.96 16.14 2.37
N ASP A 106 -2.15 16.36 2.94
CA ASP A 106 -2.34 16.41 4.39
C ASP A 106 -2.71 15.04 5.00
N TYR A 107 -3.05 14.05 4.18
CA TYR A 107 -3.45 12.73 4.65
C TYR A 107 -3.15 11.62 3.63
N LEU A 108 -3.02 10.38 4.13
CA LEU A 108 -3.10 9.15 3.35
C LEU A 108 -4.47 8.48 3.48
N ASP A 109 -4.90 7.77 2.45
CA ASP A 109 -6.07 6.91 2.54
C ASP A 109 -5.75 5.61 3.26
N MET A 110 -4.53 5.07 3.05
CA MET A 110 -4.05 3.84 3.68
C MET A 110 -2.57 3.96 4.02
N TYR A 111 -2.18 3.58 5.24
CA TYR A 111 -0.78 3.50 5.66
C TYR A 111 -0.46 2.08 6.13
N LEU A 112 0.59 1.46 5.59
CA LEU A 112 0.90 0.06 5.86
C LEU A 112 2.19 -0.08 6.68
N LEU A 113 2.22 -1.04 7.60
CA LEU A 113 3.48 -1.61 8.07
C LEU A 113 4.08 -2.43 6.91
N HIS A 114 5.28 -2.09 6.42
CA HIS A 114 5.83 -2.66 5.17
C HIS A 114 6.16 -4.15 5.27
N TRP A 115 6.61 -4.62 6.43
CA TRP A 115 6.76 -6.02 6.83
C TRP A 115 6.94 -6.12 8.34
N ARG A 116 6.87 -7.34 8.87
CA ARG A 116 7.08 -7.59 10.31
C ARG A 116 8.50 -7.28 10.71
N GLY A 117 8.68 -6.37 11.68
CA GLY A 117 9.96 -6.01 12.28
C GLY A 117 10.08 -6.46 13.73
N SER A 118 11.00 -5.85 14.46
CA SER A 118 11.26 -6.13 15.87
C SER A 118 10.41 -5.30 16.85
N ILE A 119 9.77 -4.22 16.37
CA ILE A 119 8.88 -3.41 17.20
C ILE A 119 7.63 -4.22 17.57
N PRO A 120 7.19 -4.23 18.84
CA PRO A 120 5.97 -4.91 19.24
C PRO A 120 4.76 -4.46 18.42
N LEU A 121 3.92 -5.40 17.97
CA LEU A 121 2.73 -5.07 17.16
C LEU A 121 1.76 -4.15 17.91
N GLU A 122 1.62 -4.30 19.21
CA GLU A 122 0.80 -3.43 20.05
C GLU A 122 1.24 -1.95 19.93
N GLU A 123 2.56 -1.69 19.97
CA GLU A 123 3.08 -0.33 19.82
C GLU A 123 2.81 0.24 18.42
N THR A 124 2.99 -0.59 17.38
CA THR A 124 2.70 -0.20 16.00
C THR A 124 1.20 0.09 15.82
N VAL A 125 0.33 -0.78 16.32
CA VAL A 125 -1.13 -0.60 16.25
C VAL A 125 -1.56 0.68 16.97
N ASP A 126 -1.09 0.87 18.21
CA ASP A 126 -1.40 2.08 18.96
C ASP A 126 -0.98 3.37 18.25
N ALA A 127 0.19 3.35 17.60
CA ALA A 127 0.67 4.49 16.84
C ALA A 127 -0.17 4.73 15.57
N MET A 128 -0.55 3.68 14.84
CA MET A 128 -1.43 3.78 13.66
C MET A 128 -2.82 4.32 14.04
N GLU A 129 -3.42 3.82 15.14
CA GLU A 129 -4.70 4.30 15.65
C GLU A 129 -4.62 5.80 16.06
N GLU A 130 -3.50 6.22 16.62
CA GLU A 130 -3.29 7.64 16.93
C GLU A 130 -3.18 8.49 15.65
N LEU A 131 -2.52 8.01 14.61
CA LEU A 131 -2.45 8.69 13.31
C LEU A 131 -3.84 8.82 12.66
N VAL A 132 -4.70 7.80 12.79
CA VAL A 132 -6.10 7.88 12.36
C VAL A 132 -6.84 8.97 13.15
N LYS A 133 -6.74 8.99 14.47
CA LYS A 133 -7.37 10.03 15.33
C LYS A 133 -6.89 11.44 15.00
N LYS A 134 -5.61 11.60 14.61
CA LYS A 134 -5.03 12.88 14.17
C LYS A 134 -5.41 13.26 12.73
N GLY A 135 -6.08 12.37 11.99
CA GLY A 135 -6.46 12.60 10.58
C GLY A 135 -5.29 12.57 9.59
N LYS A 136 -4.10 12.12 10.01
CA LYS A 136 -2.94 11.95 9.14
C LYS A 136 -3.11 10.78 8.17
N ILE A 137 -3.83 9.75 8.59
CA ILE A 137 -4.23 8.61 7.78
C ILE A 137 -5.73 8.32 7.97
N ARG A 138 -6.40 7.82 6.95
CA ARG A 138 -7.82 7.42 7.05
C ARG A 138 -7.99 5.99 7.55
N SER A 139 -7.02 5.15 7.25
CA SER A 139 -6.98 3.75 7.65
C SER A 139 -5.55 3.21 7.60
N TRP A 140 -5.38 2.04 8.18
CA TRP A 140 -4.08 1.36 8.18
C TRP A 140 -4.24 -0.13 7.87
N GLY A 141 -3.15 -0.74 7.50
CA GLY A 141 -3.02 -2.17 7.24
C GLY A 141 -1.57 -2.61 7.38
N VAL A 142 -1.30 -3.78 6.86
CA VAL A 142 0.03 -4.38 6.90
C VAL A 142 0.46 -4.87 5.52
N SER A 143 1.70 -5.29 5.42
CA SER A 143 2.25 -5.92 4.21
C SER A 143 3.22 -7.03 4.61
N ASN A 144 3.22 -8.13 3.87
CA ASN A 144 4.10 -9.27 4.06
C ASN A 144 4.01 -9.93 5.46
N LEU A 145 2.84 -9.90 6.09
CA LEU A 145 2.58 -10.69 7.28
C LEU A 145 2.08 -12.08 6.87
N ASP A 146 2.59 -13.12 7.51
CA ASP A 146 2.08 -14.48 7.36
C ASP A 146 0.88 -14.74 8.30
N THR A 147 0.29 -15.93 8.22
CA THR A 147 -0.85 -16.30 9.05
C THR A 147 -0.55 -16.23 10.56
N SER A 148 0.68 -16.54 10.98
CA SER A 148 1.10 -16.45 12.38
C SER A 148 1.21 -15.00 12.84
N ASP A 149 1.81 -14.15 12.00
CA ASP A 149 1.93 -12.71 12.26
C ASP A 149 0.56 -12.03 12.32
N MET A 150 -0.36 -12.39 11.39
CA MET A 150 -1.73 -11.87 11.39
C MET A 150 -2.51 -12.28 12.64
N LYS A 151 -2.37 -13.52 13.10
CA LYS A 151 -2.94 -13.97 14.38
C LYS A 151 -2.37 -13.18 15.56
N GLY A 152 -1.06 -12.94 15.56
CA GLY A 152 -0.40 -12.08 16.53
C GLY A 152 -0.91 -10.65 16.51
N LEU A 153 -1.10 -10.07 15.31
CA LEU A 153 -1.66 -8.73 15.13
C LEU A 153 -3.09 -8.63 15.69
N PHE A 154 -3.95 -9.60 15.39
CA PHE A 154 -5.33 -9.61 15.85
C PHE A 154 -5.48 -9.92 17.35
N SER A 155 -4.43 -10.41 18.01
CA SER A 155 -4.43 -10.64 19.45
C SER A 155 -4.13 -9.39 20.29
N VAL A 156 -3.62 -8.31 19.69
CA VAL A 156 -3.38 -7.04 20.39
C VAL A 156 -4.60 -6.13 20.31
N PRO A 157 -4.79 -5.20 21.27
CA PRO A 157 -5.91 -4.24 21.22
C PRO A 157 -5.98 -3.49 19.90
N ASN A 158 -7.16 -3.42 19.28
CA ASN A 158 -7.44 -2.77 18.00
C ASN A 158 -6.69 -3.39 16.79
N GLY A 159 -5.99 -4.50 16.95
CA GLY A 159 -5.29 -5.17 15.84
C GLY A 159 -6.23 -5.64 14.73
N ASP A 160 -7.48 -5.95 15.06
CA ASP A 160 -8.55 -6.30 14.12
C ASP A 160 -9.07 -5.11 13.29
N HIS A 161 -8.67 -3.88 13.61
CA HIS A 161 -8.90 -2.70 12.77
C HIS A 161 -8.03 -2.67 11.49
N CYS A 162 -7.05 -3.57 11.36
CA CYS A 162 -6.27 -3.75 10.14
C CYS A 162 -7.18 -3.98 8.93
N GLN A 163 -7.05 -3.14 7.89
CA GLN A 163 -7.97 -3.13 6.76
C GLN A 163 -7.55 -4.05 5.62
N VAL A 164 -6.25 -4.25 5.42
CA VAL A 164 -5.68 -5.05 4.32
C VAL A 164 -4.37 -5.69 4.74
N ASP A 165 -4.01 -6.80 4.08
CA ASP A 165 -2.63 -7.29 4.03
C ASP A 165 -2.13 -7.24 2.58
N GLN A 166 -1.05 -6.48 2.33
CA GLN A 166 -0.46 -6.38 0.99
C GLN A 166 0.64 -7.44 0.84
N VAL A 167 0.42 -8.41 -0.04
CA VAL A 167 1.28 -9.59 -0.18
C VAL A 167 1.62 -9.91 -1.63
N LEU A 168 2.73 -10.64 -1.84
CA LEU A 168 3.08 -11.17 -3.15
C LEU A 168 2.04 -12.20 -3.60
N TYR A 169 1.33 -11.90 -4.68
CA TYR A 169 0.36 -12.83 -5.23
C TYR A 169 0.23 -12.68 -6.75
N HIS A 170 0.55 -13.73 -7.47
CA HIS A 170 0.42 -13.84 -8.91
C HIS A 170 0.41 -15.31 -9.35
N LEU A 171 0.19 -15.58 -10.62
CA LEU A 171 0.08 -16.95 -11.16
C LEU A 171 1.25 -17.88 -10.82
N GLY A 172 2.44 -17.34 -10.62
CA GLY A 172 3.65 -18.09 -10.24
C GLY A 172 3.99 -18.08 -8.75
N SER A 173 3.22 -17.35 -7.91
CA SER A 173 3.40 -17.26 -6.47
C SER A 173 2.05 -17.33 -5.79
N ARG A 174 1.63 -18.53 -5.40
CA ARG A 174 0.29 -18.85 -4.90
C ARG A 174 0.29 -19.44 -3.49
N GLY A 175 1.41 -19.35 -2.78
CA GLY A 175 1.58 -19.96 -1.45
C GLY A 175 0.55 -19.49 -0.41
N ILE A 176 0.11 -18.23 -0.50
CA ILE A 176 -0.88 -17.66 0.42
C ILE A 176 -2.25 -18.34 0.35
N GLU A 177 -2.57 -19.08 -0.73
CA GLU A 177 -3.86 -19.78 -0.89
C GLU A 177 -4.05 -20.93 0.10
N TYR A 178 -2.95 -21.45 0.69
CA TYR A 178 -3.02 -22.61 1.58
C TYR A 178 -3.55 -22.27 2.97
N ASP A 179 -3.18 -21.12 3.53
CA ASP A 179 -3.52 -20.75 4.90
C ASP A 179 -3.84 -19.26 5.10
N LEU A 180 -3.01 -18.35 4.56
CA LEU A 180 -3.18 -16.91 4.79
C LEU A 180 -4.47 -16.37 4.16
N MET A 181 -4.73 -16.69 2.89
CA MET A 181 -5.92 -16.20 2.18
C MET A 181 -7.22 -16.67 2.84
N PRO A 182 -7.43 -17.98 3.15
CA PRO A 182 -8.60 -18.43 3.87
C PRO A 182 -8.78 -17.74 5.22
N TRP A 183 -7.67 -17.54 5.96
CA TRP A 183 -7.71 -16.86 7.25
C TRP A 183 -8.13 -15.39 7.11
N LEU A 184 -7.57 -14.68 6.14
CA LEU A 184 -7.90 -13.28 5.86
C LEU A 184 -9.36 -13.11 5.41
N GLU A 185 -9.88 -14.05 4.59
CA GLU A 185 -11.29 -14.07 4.17
C GLU A 185 -12.23 -14.24 5.37
N GLU A 186 -11.94 -15.18 6.29
CA GLU A 186 -12.70 -15.36 7.53
C GLU A 186 -12.75 -14.09 8.37
N HIS A 187 -11.65 -13.33 8.40
CA HIS A 187 -11.51 -12.10 9.18
C HIS A 187 -11.87 -10.82 8.39
N GLN A 188 -12.46 -10.97 7.19
CA GLN A 188 -12.88 -9.85 6.33
C GLN A 188 -11.76 -8.84 6.03
N THR A 189 -10.52 -9.32 5.95
CA THR A 189 -9.33 -8.53 5.63
C THR A 189 -8.89 -8.85 4.21
N PRO A 190 -9.19 -8.01 3.22
CA PRO A 190 -8.84 -8.28 1.83
C PRO A 190 -7.34 -8.22 1.59
N ILE A 191 -6.91 -8.95 0.57
CA ILE A 191 -5.54 -8.96 0.07
C ILE A 191 -5.35 -7.80 -0.91
N MET A 192 -4.22 -7.07 -0.79
CA MET A 192 -3.66 -6.25 -1.85
C MET A 192 -2.52 -7.02 -2.52
N ALA A 193 -2.71 -7.48 -3.75
CA ALA A 193 -1.65 -8.19 -4.46
C ALA A 193 -0.59 -7.21 -5.00
N TYR A 194 0.67 -7.33 -4.55
CA TYR A 194 1.76 -6.65 -5.24
C TYR A 194 2.41 -7.56 -6.29
N CYS A 195 3.01 -6.96 -7.31
CA CYS A 195 3.55 -7.66 -8.48
C CYS A 195 2.57 -8.64 -9.14
N PRO A 196 1.28 -8.31 -9.34
CA PRO A 196 0.28 -9.26 -9.81
C PRO A 196 0.59 -9.82 -11.21
N LEU A 197 1.41 -9.12 -11.99
CA LEU A 197 1.90 -9.54 -13.32
C LEU A 197 3.37 -10.01 -13.29
N ALA A 198 3.90 -10.35 -12.10
CA ALA A 198 5.29 -10.79 -11.89
C ALA A 198 6.32 -9.86 -12.57
N GLN A 199 6.10 -8.54 -12.50
CA GLN A 199 6.91 -7.50 -13.14
C GLN A 199 7.12 -7.76 -14.66
N ALA A 200 6.11 -8.32 -15.33
CA ALA A 200 6.13 -8.76 -16.70
C ALA A 200 7.14 -9.90 -17.01
N GLY A 201 7.92 -10.36 -16.06
CA GLY A 201 8.94 -11.42 -16.26
C GLY A 201 8.33 -12.75 -16.67
N SER A 202 7.18 -13.13 -16.13
CA SER A 202 6.45 -14.34 -16.50
C SER A 202 5.71 -14.22 -17.84
N LEU A 203 5.36 -13.00 -18.27
CA LEU A 203 4.70 -12.74 -19.54
C LEU A 203 5.65 -12.91 -20.74
N GLN A 204 6.96 -12.86 -20.49
CA GLN A 204 7.98 -13.04 -21.53
C GLN A 204 8.33 -14.51 -21.80
N ARG A 205 7.86 -15.45 -20.96
CA ARG A 205 8.09 -16.88 -21.18
C ARG A 205 7.26 -17.38 -22.35
N SER A 206 7.91 -18.09 -23.29
CA SER A 206 7.33 -18.58 -24.55
C SER A 206 6.05 -19.42 -24.40
N LEU A 207 5.81 -20.01 -23.23
CA LEU A 207 4.61 -20.81 -22.92
C LEU A 207 3.31 -20.00 -22.85
N LEU A 208 3.37 -18.69 -22.62
CA LEU A 208 2.21 -17.80 -22.58
C LEU A 208 1.96 -17.07 -23.91
N LYS A 209 2.94 -17.11 -24.84
CA LYS A 209 2.82 -16.48 -26.16
C LYS A 209 2.09 -17.35 -27.19
N ASN A 210 1.82 -18.63 -26.89
CA ASN A 210 1.27 -19.60 -27.82
C ASN A 210 -0.14 -20.11 -27.45
N LYS A 211 -0.91 -19.32 -26.71
CA LYS A 211 -2.33 -19.62 -26.43
C LYS A 211 -3.24 -18.48 -26.81
#